data_e2d995649a5363e4ee7746b7dedf2293
#
_entry.id   e2d995649a5363e4ee7746b7dedf2293
#
_cell.length_a   1.000
_cell.length_b   1.000
_cell.length_c   1.000
_cell.angle_alpha   90.00
_cell.angle_beta   90.00
_cell.angle_gamma   90.00
#
_symmetry.space_group_name_H-M   'P 1'
#
loop_
_entity.id
_entity.type
_entity.pdbx_description
1 polymer ?
#
loop_
_entity_poly.entity_id
_entity_poly.type
_entity_poly.pdbx_seq_one_letter_code
_entity_poly.pdbx_strand_id
1 'polypeptide(L)'
;MSDIKPRVSIIIPHWNNTDILSDCLESITLTSYLDLETIVVDNASTDDSVEWVRSNYPKVKLIENDKNYGYAGGCNIGAEYASGEYLIFLNNDTTQDPNWVSNLV
;
A
#
# COMPACT_ATOMS: atom_id res chain seq x y z
N MET A 1 0.71 17.41 25.86
CA MET A 1 0.74 16.73 25.51
C MET A 1 0.15 16.15 24.47
N SER A 2 0.32 16.28 23.56
CA SER A 2 -0.43 15.73 22.52
C SER A 2 0.19 14.50 21.97
N ASP A 3 -0.58 13.47 21.89
CA ASP A 3 -0.14 12.24 21.25
C ASP A 3 -0.70 12.13 19.84
N ILE A 4 -1.06 13.26 19.26
CA ILE A 4 -1.57 13.27 17.90
C ILE A 4 -0.44 12.86 16.96
N LYS A 5 -0.65 11.73 16.29
CA LYS A 5 0.30 11.25 15.30
C LYS A 5 -0.22 11.55 13.91
N PRO A 6 0.67 11.87 12.97
CA PRO A 6 0.23 12.18 11.62
C PRO A 6 -0.36 10.96 10.91
N ARG A 7 -1.26 11.21 9.98
CA ARG A 7 -1.74 10.16 9.09
C ARG A 7 -0.63 9.78 8.13
N VAL A 8 -0.45 8.49 7.95
CA VAL A 8 0.58 7.94 7.05
C VAL A 8 -0.10 7.17 5.93
N SER A 9 0.31 7.45 4.70
CA SER A 9 -0.17 6.71 3.54
C SER A 9 0.95 5.80 3.03
N ILE A 10 0.65 4.52 2.92
CA ILE A 10 1.56 3.53 2.34
C ILE A 10 1.14 3.29 0.90
N ILE A 11 2.06 3.45 -0.02
CA ILE A 11 1.80 3.34 -1.46
C ILE A 11 2.58 2.15 -2.00
N ILE A 12 1.86 1.18 -2.57
CA ILE A 12 2.42 -0.09 -3.05
C ILE A 12 2.09 -0.27 -4.52
N PRO A 13 3.02 0.06 -5.43
CA PRO A 13 2.83 -0.31 -6.83
C PRO A 13 2.89 -1.82 -6.98
N HIS A 14 2.01 -2.39 -7.78
CA HIS A 14 1.88 -3.82 -7.93
C HIS A 14 1.60 -4.21 -9.38
N TRP A 15 2.24 -5.27 -9.84
CA TRP A 15 1.95 -5.89 -11.13
C TRP A 15 2.11 -7.40 -10.98
N ASN A 16 1.00 -8.12 -11.12
CA ASN A 16 0.94 -9.58 -11.04
C ASN A 16 1.55 -10.16 -9.75
N ASN A 17 1.33 -11.43 -9.52
CA ASN A 17 1.83 -12.18 -8.38
C ASN A 17 1.10 -11.85 -7.07
N THR A 18 -0.10 -12.38 -6.96
CA THR A 18 -0.96 -12.22 -5.78
C THR A 18 -0.29 -12.73 -4.50
N ASP A 19 0.48 -13.81 -4.57
CA ASP A 19 1.11 -14.38 -3.37
C ASP A 19 2.09 -13.42 -2.73
N ILE A 20 2.90 -12.74 -3.53
CA ILE A 20 3.86 -11.75 -3.01
C ILE A 20 3.10 -10.59 -2.37
N LEU A 21 2.08 -10.08 -3.05
CA LEU A 21 1.27 -8.98 -2.50
C LEU A 21 0.57 -9.40 -1.22
N SER A 22 0.10 -10.64 -1.14
CA SER A 22 -0.56 -11.17 0.04
C SER A 22 0.31 -11.06 1.28
N ASP A 23 1.56 -11.49 1.18
CA ASP A 23 2.48 -11.42 2.31
C ASP A 23 2.73 -9.98 2.75
N CYS A 24 2.89 -9.09 1.78
CA CYS A 24 3.08 -7.67 2.05
C CYS A 24 1.87 -7.06 2.78
N LEU A 25 0.68 -7.27 2.24
CA LEU A 25 -0.55 -6.71 2.84
C LEU A 25 -0.84 -7.31 4.20
N GLU A 26 -0.60 -8.61 4.37
CA GLU A 26 -0.80 -9.23 5.67
C GLU A 26 0.10 -8.58 6.73
N SER A 27 1.37 -8.35 6.42
CA SER A 27 2.27 -7.69 7.37
C SER A 27 1.82 -6.28 7.71
N ILE A 28 1.20 -5.57 6.78
CA ILE A 28 0.67 -4.24 7.03
C ILE A 28 -0.54 -4.29 7.96
N THR A 29 -1.39 -5.31 7.85
CA THR A 29 -2.54 -5.45 8.77
C THR A 29 -2.11 -5.66 10.21
N LEU A 30 -0.89 -6.15 10.42
CA LEU A 30 -0.33 -6.35 11.76
C LEU A 30 0.38 -5.10 12.28
N THR A 31 0.41 -4.04 11.50
CA THR A 31 1.08 -2.79 11.88
C THR A 31 0.32 -2.10 13.01
N SER A 32 1.06 -1.68 14.03
CA SER A 32 0.47 -1.09 15.23
C SER A 32 0.10 0.38 15.08
N TYR A 33 0.49 1.04 14.02
CA TYR A 33 0.18 2.45 13.80
C TYR A 33 -1.30 2.60 13.43
N LEU A 34 -2.03 3.47 14.14
CA LEU A 34 -3.49 3.52 14.02
C LEU A 34 -4.01 4.31 12.82
N ASP A 35 -3.40 5.47 12.52
CA ASP A 35 -3.91 6.31 11.43
C ASP A 35 -3.14 6.05 10.14
N LEU A 36 -3.47 4.92 9.53
CA LEU A 36 -2.75 4.38 8.39
C LEU A 36 -3.69 4.19 7.22
N GLU A 37 -3.29 4.72 6.07
CA GLU A 37 -3.97 4.49 4.80
C GLU A 37 -3.09 3.61 3.91
N THR A 38 -3.64 2.54 3.36
CA THR A 38 -2.91 1.68 2.43
C THR A 38 -3.48 1.82 1.04
N ILE A 39 -2.62 2.12 0.08
CA ILE A 39 -2.99 2.31 -1.33
C ILE A 39 -2.19 1.31 -2.16
N VAL A 40 -2.90 0.43 -2.86
CA VAL A 40 -2.30 -0.45 -3.86
C VAL A 40 -2.55 0.16 -5.23
N VAL A 41 -1.48 0.40 -5.97
CA VAL A 41 -1.56 0.94 -7.34
C VAL A 41 -1.30 -0.22 -8.29
N ASP A 42 -2.37 -0.75 -8.88
CA ASP A 42 -2.27 -1.88 -9.79
C ASP A 42 -1.88 -1.41 -11.19
N ASN A 43 -0.71 -1.84 -11.63
CA ASN A 43 -0.13 -1.46 -12.92
C ASN A 43 -0.62 -2.37 -14.06
N ALA A 44 -1.94 -2.50 -14.19
CA ALA A 44 -2.58 -3.29 -15.24
C ALA A 44 -2.20 -4.79 -15.16
N SER A 45 -2.37 -5.37 -13.96
CA SER A 45 -2.15 -6.80 -13.76
C SER A 45 -3.03 -7.63 -14.68
N THR A 46 -2.48 -8.71 -15.18
CA THR A 46 -3.21 -9.65 -16.05
C THR A 46 -3.66 -10.90 -15.31
N ASP A 47 -3.30 -11.03 -14.04
CA ASP A 47 -3.78 -12.11 -13.18
C ASP A 47 -5.02 -11.65 -12.39
N ASP A 48 -5.36 -12.36 -11.32
CA ASP A 48 -6.52 -12.06 -10.48
C ASP A 48 -6.23 -11.05 -9.36
N SER A 49 -5.11 -10.33 -9.42
CA SER A 49 -4.67 -9.45 -8.33
C SER A 49 -5.73 -8.44 -7.92
N VAL A 50 -6.36 -7.77 -8.89
CA VAL A 50 -7.35 -6.72 -8.59
C VAL A 50 -8.54 -7.28 -7.83
N GLU A 51 -9.12 -8.36 -8.33
CA GLU A 51 -10.27 -8.98 -7.66
C GLU A 51 -9.89 -9.55 -6.30
N TRP A 52 -8.69 -10.11 -6.20
CA TRP A 52 -8.19 -10.67 -4.95
C TRP A 52 -8.06 -9.59 -3.88
N VAL A 53 -7.49 -8.42 -4.23
CA VAL A 53 -7.38 -7.30 -3.27
C VAL A 53 -8.77 -6.83 -2.83
N ARG A 54 -9.69 -6.66 -3.77
CA ARG A 54 -11.05 -6.22 -3.44
C ARG A 54 -11.75 -7.17 -2.48
N SER A 55 -11.56 -8.47 -2.69
CA SER A 55 -12.24 -9.48 -1.89
C SER A 55 -11.63 -9.65 -0.51
N ASN A 56 -10.30 -9.59 -0.41
CA ASN A 56 -9.58 -9.91 0.82
C ASN A 56 -9.20 -8.68 1.64
N TYR A 57 -9.05 -7.52 1.00
CA TYR A 57 -8.65 -6.28 1.66
C TYR A 57 -9.54 -5.12 1.22
N PRO A 58 -10.84 -5.16 1.55
CA PRO A 58 -11.78 -4.15 1.04
C PRO A 58 -11.51 -2.73 1.54
N LYS A 59 -10.73 -2.59 2.61
CA LYS A 59 -10.38 -1.26 3.15
C LYS A 59 -9.18 -0.63 2.44
N VAL A 60 -8.43 -1.41 1.68
CA VAL A 60 -7.32 -0.90 0.91
C VAL A 60 -7.87 -0.08 -0.25
N LYS A 61 -7.29 1.11 -0.44
CA LYS A 61 -7.62 1.92 -1.60
C LYS A 61 -6.91 1.32 -2.81
N LEU A 62 -7.67 0.88 -3.80
CA LEU A 62 -7.12 0.24 -4.98
C LEU A 62 -7.25 1.19 -6.18
N ILE A 63 -6.12 1.46 -6.82
CA ILE A 63 -6.07 2.27 -8.04
C ILE A 63 -5.70 1.35 -9.18
N GLU A 64 -6.54 1.32 -10.21
CA GLU A 64 -6.33 0.46 -11.38
C GLU A 64 -5.83 1.29 -12.53
N ASN A 65 -4.55 1.14 -12.87
CA ASN A 65 -3.97 1.84 -14.02
C ASN A 65 -4.34 1.13 -15.31
N ASP A 66 -4.41 1.89 -16.39
CA ASP A 66 -4.72 1.36 -17.73
C ASP A 66 -3.52 0.66 -18.38
N LYS A 67 -2.32 0.88 -17.85
CA LYS A 67 -1.10 0.22 -18.31
C LYS A 67 -0.08 0.20 -17.18
N ASN A 68 1.03 -0.51 -17.40
CA ASN A 68 2.10 -0.58 -16.43
C ASN A 68 3.01 0.64 -16.56
N TYR A 69 2.96 1.54 -15.58
CA TYR A 69 3.78 2.75 -15.55
C TYR A 69 5.10 2.55 -14.81
N GLY A 70 5.40 1.33 -14.40
CA GLY A 70 6.61 1.04 -13.64
C GLY A 70 6.49 1.42 -12.17
N TYR A 71 7.57 1.20 -11.42
CA TYR A 71 7.56 1.48 -9.98
C TYR A 71 7.40 2.98 -9.70
N ALA A 72 8.26 3.80 -10.31
CA ALA A 72 8.22 5.25 -10.09
C ALA A 72 6.88 5.86 -10.54
N GLY A 73 6.38 5.44 -11.70
CA GLY A 73 5.10 5.91 -12.20
C GLY A 73 3.95 5.52 -11.28
N GLY A 74 3.97 4.28 -10.80
CA GLY A 74 2.97 3.81 -9.83
C GLY A 74 3.03 4.60 -8.52
N CYS A 75 4.23 4.87 -8.02
CA CYS A 75 4.40 5.69 -6.81
C CYS A 75 3.83 7.09 -7.00
N ASN A 76 4.11 7.73 -8.13
CA ASN A 76 3.61 9.07 -8.40
C ASN A 76 2.09 9.10 -8.48
N ILE A 77 1.50 8.12 -9.13
CA ILE A 77 0.04 8.03 -9.23
C ILE A 77 -0.58 7.81 -7.85
N GLY A 78 -0.03 6.90 -7.07
CA GLY A 78 -0.51 6.64 -5.71
C GLY A 78 -0.42 7.86 -4.83
N ALA A 79 0.65 8.65 -4.95
CA ALA A 79 0.84 9.86 -4.17
C ALA A 79 -0.27 10.88 -4.43
N GLU A 80 -0.79 10.96 -5.65
CA GLU A 80 -1.89 11.88 -5.98
C GLU A 80 -3.17 11.56 -5.22
N TYR A 81 -3.36 10.30 -4.85
CA TYR A 81 -4.57 9.84 -4.14
C TYR A 81 -4.36 9.74 -2.63
N ALA A 82 -3.15 9.99 -2.14
CA ALA A 82 -2.84 9.84 -0.73
C ALA A 82 -3.38 11.01 0.09
N SER A 83 -3.88 10.72 1.28
CA SER A 83 -4.38 11.73 2.21
C SER A 83 -3.47 11.92 3.42
N GLY A 84 -2.40 11.13 3.55
CA GLY A 84 -1.51 11.20 4.69
C GLY A 84 -0.55 12.38 4.65
N GLU A 85 -0.09 12.79 5.82
CA GLU A 85 0.96 13.81 5.94
C GLU A 85 2.32 13.23 5.52
N TYR A 86 2.52 11.95 5.78
CA TYR A 86 3.73 11.23 5.35
C TYR A 86 3.36 10.16 4.35
N LEU A 87 4.21 9.99 3.35
CA LEU A 87 4.03 8.97 2.32
C LEU A 87 5.18 7.97 2.44
N ILE A 88 4.85 6.70 2.45
CA ILE A 88 5.83 5.63 2.44
C ILE A 88 5.63 4.82 1.17
N PHE A 89 6.67 4.73 0.36
CA PHE A 89 6.65 3.94 -0.87
C PHE A 89 7.26 2.58 -0.59
N LEU A 90 6.52 1.53 -0.88
CA LEU A 90 6.88 0.19 -0.48
C LEU A 90 6.83 -0.76 -1.67
N ASN A 91 7.87 -1.57 -1.84
CA ASN A 91 7.83 -2.65 -2.82
C ASN A 91 6.86 -3.74 -2.37
N ASN A 92 6.18 -4.35 -3.32
CA ASN A 92 5.16 -5.36 -3.01
C ASN A 92 5.76 -6.69 -2.51
N ASP A 93 7.08 -6.87 -2.56
CA ASP A 93 7.77 -8.08 -2.14
C ASP A 93 8.40 -7.98 -0.76
N THR A 94 7.94 -7.05 0.07
CA THR A 94 8.47 -6.84 1.41
C THR A 94 7.46 -7.24 2.47
N THR A 95 7.98 -7.60 3.66
CA THR A 95 7.16 -7.81 4.85
C THR A 95 7.69 -6.90 5.96
N GLN A 96 6.80 -6.47 6.85
CA GLN A 96 7.12 -5.43 7.80
C GLN A 96 7.00 -5.92 9.24
N ASP A 97 7.86 -5.39 10.11
CA ASP A 97 7.74 -5.55 11.56
C ASP A 97 6.52 -4.74 12.04
N PRO A 98 5.73 -5.21 13.02
CA PRO A 98 4.54 -4.47 13.46
C PRO A 98 4.77 -3.03 13.89
N ASN A 99 5.98 -2.69 14.32
CA ASN A 99 6.32 -1.34 14.80
C ASN A 99 7.02 -0.47 13.76
N TRP A 100 7.09 -0.92 12.52
CA TRP A 100 7.91 -0.24 11.50
C TRP A 100 7.48 1.19 11.22
N VAL A 101 6.18 1.47 11.18
CA VAL A 101 5.69 2.83 10.92
C VAL A 101 6.00 3.74 12.11
N SER A 102 5.74 3.27 13.31
CA SER A 102 6.04 4.04 14.52
C SER A 102 7.52 4.41 14.61
N ASN A 103 8.39 3.51 14.17
CA ASN A 103 9.83 3.75 14.19
C ASN A 103 10.29 4.77 13.15
N LEU A 104 9.54 4.94 12.07
CA LEU A 104 9.85 5.91 11.02
C LEU A 104 9.32 7.32 11.34
N VAL A 105 8.21 7.38 12.01
CA VAL A 105 7.53 8.63 12.34
C VAL A 105 7.90 9.06 13.75
#